data_7213f7b3e57cc04984cfa50d2429fd1a
#
_entry.id   7213f7b3e57cc04984cfa50d2429fd1a
#
_cell.length_a   1.000
_cell.length_b   1.000
_cell.length_c   1.000
_cell.angle_alpha   90.00
_cell.angle_beta   90.00
_cell.angle_gamma   90.00
#
_symmetry.space_group_name_H-M   'P 1'
#
loop_
_entity.id
_entity.type
_entity.pdbx_description
1 polymer ?
#
loop_
_entity_poly.entity_id
_entity_poly.type
_entity_poly.pdbx_seq_one_letter_code
_entity_poly.pdbx_strand_id
1 'polypeptide(L)'
;MAVVTTADNLNAQVVAVFPDKVRIVVDKLEDFKIAEESLRVGSYVRIADNENAVLIAIIENFQIVARDDGTRHHIIEAFPLGVLRDGKFERGGDSLAIPPKNVEPATIDDIRRIYSDSVSEAQGFCFSSLASNPEVRVPVNGNKFFNKHIAIVGSTGSGKSHTLATIVQKAVSEKAGDFTLNNSHVIVFDIHSEYKSAFPNANFIDVSNLTLPYWMLNSEELEEFFLDTEANDHNQRNVFKGAIIQDRRAKFQGDESERQRIHLDSPLFFDIQAVLDTAKSRNEDMIDTGETYQSGAKKGQSKLTQGSLFGKLTNFVNRLESKVNDRRLDFFLGERSKTITFEQTLESLIGYTATNKSNVTIIDLSGVPFEVLSITVSLISRLLFEYGYIYKRLRCANNPNEKVNNDVPILLVYEEAHKYVPNSELSKYRSSKVSIERIAKEGRKYGVTLLLASQRPSEISETIFSQCSNFIAMRLTNPVDQGYVKKLLPDSLGTLIDKMTSLRQGEALLVGESIVLPSIVQIDRCNPAPSSNDIPYWELWKEEWRDMDIEAIKAEWYR
;
A
#
# COMPACT_ATOMS: atom_id res chain seq x y z
N MET A 1 4.60 -58.53 30.34
CA MET A 1 3.91 -57.43 31.06
C MET A 1 5.00 -56.60 31.73
N ALA A 2 5.42 -55.53 31.08
CA ALA A 2 6.27 -54.52 31.68
C ALA A 2 5.38 -53.28 31.81
N VAL A 3 5.03 -52.96 33.02
CA VAL A 3 4.35 -51.73 33.39
C VAL A 3 5.38 -50.64 33.17
N VAL A 4 5.18 -49.87 32.13
CA VAL A 4 5.86 -48.61 31.92
C VAL A 4 5.26 -47.61 32.90
N THR A 5 5.91 -47.43 34.02
CA THR A 5 5.67 -46.27 34.89
C THR A 5 6.22 -45.05 34.21
N THR A 6 5.36 -44.40 33.44
CA THR A 6 5.62 -43.07 32.93
C THR A 6 5.22 -42.05 33.99
N ALA A 7 6.11 -41.08 34.18
CA ALA A 7 5.82 -39.76 34.67
C ALA A 7 5.64 -39.54 36.16
N ASP A 8 6.76 -39.44 36.87
CA ASP A 8 6.80 -38.71 38.15
C ASP A 8 7.91 -37.66 38.22
N ASN A 9 8.33 -37.07 37.09
CA ASN A 9 9.32 -36.00 37.05
C ASN A 9 8.92 -34.88 36.07
N LEU A 10 7.73 -34.30 36.27
CA LEU A 10 7.37 -33.10 35.52
C LEU A 10 7.80 -31.88 36.32
N ASN A 11 8.90 -31.29 35.90
CA ASN A 11 9.52 -30.13 36.52
C ASN A 11 8.78 -28.80 36.30
N ALA A 12 7.63 -28.81 35.61
CA ALA A 12 6.87 -27.60 35.29
C ALA A 12 5.37 -27.83 35.40
N GLN A 13 4.66 -26.96 36.16
CA GLN A 13 3.22 -27.05 36.38
C GLN A 13 2.57 -25.68 36.30
N VAL A 14 1.34 -25.64 35.76
CA VAL A 14 0.47 -24.46 35.85
C VAL A 14 0.03 -24.30 37.28
N VAL A 15 0.30 -23.14 37.87
CA VAL A 15 -0.06 -22.82 39.25
C VAL A 15 -1.18 -21.77 39.35
N ALA A 16 -1.35 -20.95 38.31
CA ALA A 16 -2.44 -19.99 38.25
C ALA A 16 -2.88 -19.75 36.82
N VAL A 17 -4.16 -19.50 36.61
CA VAL A 17 -4.78 -19.19 35.34
C VAL A 17 -5.51 -17.87 35.48
N PHE A 18 -5.21 -16.93 34.57
CA PHE A 18 -5.83 -15.63 34.44
C PHE A 18 -6.57 -15.56 33.10
N PRO A 19 -7.46 -14.60 32.89
CA PRO A 19 -8.19 -14.47 31.62
C PRO A 19 -7.26 -14.29 30.39
N ASP A 20 -6.09 -13.68 30.59
CA ASP A 20 -5.14 -13.28 29.55
C ASP A 20 -3.82 -14.05 29.61
N LYS A 21 -3.53 -14.76 30.71
CA LYS A 21 -2.25 -15.48 30.87
C LYS A 21 -2.32 -16.67 31.80
N VAL A 22 -1.36 -17.56 31.65
CA VAL A 22 -1.12 -18.67 32.58
C VAL A 22 0.21 -18.47 33.29
N ARG A 23 0.28 -18.81 34.56
CA ARG A 23 1.51 -18.78 35.35
C ARG A 23 1.96 -20.21 35.62
N ILE A 24 3.22 -20.48 35.27
CA ILE A 24 3.86 -21.78 35.33
C ILE A 24 5.03 -21.69 36.31
N VAL A 25 5.14 -22.65 37.22
CA VAL A 25 6.31 -22.81 38.08
C VAL A 25 7.17 -23.94 37.54
N VAL A 26 8.47 -23.66 37.42
CA VAL A 26 9.48 -24.63 36.98
C VAL A 26 10.50 -24.76 38.10
N ASP A 27 10.70 -25.98 38.60
CA ASP A 27 11.62 -26.26 39.70
C ASP A 27 13.08 -26.24 39.23
N LYS A 28 13.38 -26.81 38.05
CA LYS A 28 14.71 -26.83 37.45
C LYS A 28 14.62 -26.44 35.99
N LEU A 29 15.13 -25.27 35.66
CA LEU A 29 15.12 -24.75 34.29
C LEU A 29 15.96 -25.60 33.32
N GLU A 30 16.98 -26.27 33.86
CA GLU A 30 17.88 -27.13 33.09
C GLU A 30 17.18 -28.38 32.52
N ASP A 31 16.19 -28.89 33.21
CA ASP A 31 15.40 -30.07 32.79
C ASP A 31 14.23 -29.66 31.86
N PHE A 32 13.90 -28.36 31.79
CA PHE A 32 12.85 -27.82 30.96
C PHE A 32 13.44 -27.29 29.64
N LYS A 33 14.06 -28.20 28.88
CA LYS A 33 14.68 -27.90 27.57
C LYS A 33 14.21 -28.91 26.53
N ILE A 34 13.98 -28.43 25.31
CA ILE A 34 14.05 -29.28 24.12
C ILE A 34 15.53 -29.39 23.78
N ALA A 35 15.99 -30.58 23.36
CA ALA A 35 17.36 -30.86 23.01
C ALA A 35 18.02 -29.65 22.31
N GLU A 36 19.05 -29.07 22.99
CA GLU A 36 19.89 -27.95 22.54
C GLU A 36 19.30 -26.52 22.49
N GLU A 37 17.98 -26.30 22.61
CA GLU A 37 17.41 -24.95 22.64
C GLU A 37 17.08 -24.49 24.06
N SER A 38 17.67 -23.36 24.47
CA SER A 38 17.27 -22.67 25.70
C SER A 38 15.93 -21.97 25.49
N LEU A 39 14.95 -22.21 26.34
CA LEU A 39 13.69 -21.47 26.38
C LEU A 39 13.96 -19.97 26.53
N ARG A 40 13.32 -19.18 25.69
CA ARG A 40 13.43 -17.73 25.65
C ARG A 40 12.03 -17.10 25.70
N VAL A 41 11.95 -15.85 26.05
CA VAL A 41 10.75 -15.06 25.82
C VAL A 41 10.40 -15.13 24.32
N GLY A 42 9.17 -15.60 24.03
CA GLY A 42 8.70 -15.89 22.66
C GLY A 42 8.82 -17.35 22.24
N SER A 43 9.32 -18.25 23.10
CA SER A 43 9.23 -19.70 22.87
C SER A 43 7.82 -20.20 23.17
N TYR A 44 7.45 -21.32 22.55
CA TYR A 44 6.14 -21.94 22.72
C TYR A 44 6.20 -23.04 23.78
N VAL A 45 5.14 -23.14 24.58
CA VAL A 45 4.92 -24.21 25.54
C VAL A 45 3.60 -24.89 25.25
N ARG A 46 3.55 -26.20 25.55
CA ARG A 46 2.36 -27.02 25.49
C ARG A 46 1.88 -27.33 26.89
N ILE A 47 0.60 -27.18 27.13
CA ILE A 47 -0.07 -27.48 28.41
C ILE A 47 -1.10 -28.55 28.13
N ALA A 48 -0.90 -29.72 28.69
CA ALA A 48 -1.84 -30.82 28.52
C ALA A 48 -3.15 -30.53 29.23
N ASP A 49 -4.27 -30.50 28.48
CA ASP A 49 -5.60 -30.30 29.05
C ASP A 49 -6.33 -31.60 29.26
N ASN A 50 -6.36 -32.47 28.26
CA ASN A 50 -6.89 -33.84 28.33
C ASN A 50 -6.18 -34.73 27.29
N GLU A 51 -6.60 -35.98 27.12
CA GLU A 51 -5.93 -36.95 26.25
C GLU A 51 -5.77 -36.50 24.79
N ASN A 52 -6.68 -35.64 24.28
CA ASN A 52 -6.72 -35.23 22.87
C ASN A 52 -6.60 -33.74 22.63
N ALA A 53 -6.41 -32.93 23.66
CA ALA A 53 -6.32 -31.46 23.54
C ALA A 53 -5.09 -30.92 24.28
N VAL A 54 -4.32 -30.12 23.61
CA VAL A 54 -3.12 -29.45 24.13
C VAL A 54 -3.26 -27.96 23.94
N LEU A 55 -3.24 -27.21 25.03
CA LEU A 55 -3.18 -25.75 24.97
C LEU A 55 -1.77 -25.33 24.58
N ILE A 56 -1.66 -24.49 23.57
CA ILE A 56 -0.39 -23.87 23.14
C ILE A 56 -0.36 -22.46 23.68
N ALA A 57 0.75 -22.09 24.33
CA ALA A 57 0.97 -20.76 24.87
C ALA A 57 2.37 -20.25 24.50
N ILE A 58 2.53 -18.95 24.43
CA ILE A 58 3.82 -18.28 24.16
C ILE A 58 4.36 -17.67 25.45
N ILE A 59 5.63 -17.87 25.73
CA ILE A 59 6.30 -17.33 26.91
C ILE A 59 6.47 -15.82 26.76
N GLU A 60 5.93 -15.07 27.72
CA GLU A 60 6.07 -13.60 27.76
C GLU A 60 7.11 -13.14 28.74
N ASN A 61 7.24 -13.82 29.90
CA ASN A 61 8.09 -13.36 30.97
C ASN A 61 8.68 -14.53 31.77
N PHE A 62 9.89 -14.31 32.31
CA PHE A 62 10.56 -15.17 33.26
C PHE A 62 10.88 -14.40 34.54
N GLN A 63 10.55 -14.97 35.69
CA GLN A 63 10.85 -14.41 36.99
C GLN A 63 11.52 -15.48 37.86
N ILE A 64 12.48 -15.05 38.69
CA ILE A 64 13.10 -15.90 39.71
C ILE A 64 12.60 -15.43 41.07
N VAL A 65 11.94 -16.30 41.79
CA VAL A 65 11.46 -16.03 43.14
C VAL A 65 12.24 -16.92 44.12
N ALA A 66 12.92 -16.29 45.08
CA ALA A 66 13.58 -16.98 46.19
C ALA A 66 12.55 -17.31 47.29
N ARG A 67 12.58 -18.52 47.82
CA ARG A 67 11.82 -18.90 49.00
C ARG A 67 12.62 -18.65 50.29
N ASP A 68 11.94 -18.62 51.41
CA ASP A 68 12.54 -18.42 52.74
C ASP A 68 13.54 -19.53 53.12
N ASP A 69 13.44 -20.70 52.46
CA ASP A 69 14.34 -21.85 52.61
C ASP A 69 15.61 -21.75 51.74
N GLY A 70 15.79 -20.66 50.96
CA GLY A 70 16.90 -20.45 50.07
C GLY A 70 16.79 -21.13 48.69
N THR A 71 15.71 -21.88 48.44
CA THR A 71 15.45 -22.45 47.12
C THR A 71 14.94 -21.39 46.15
N ARG A 72 15.26 -21.55 44.85
CA ARG A 72 14.81 -20.65 43.78
C ARG A 72 13.82 -21.38 42.90
N HIS A 73 12.66 -20.74 42.69
CA HIS A 73 11.70 -21.18 41.69
C HIS A 73 11.72 -20.24 40.50
N HIS A 74 11.59 -20.82 39.33
CA HIS A 74 11.44 -20.07 38.07
C HIS A 74 9.94 -19.97 37.77
N ILE A 75 9.43 -18.75 37.65
CA ILE A 75 8.05 -18.48 37.25
C ILE A 75 8.07 -18.03 35.80
N ILE A 76 7.28 -18.70 34.99
CA ILE A 76 7.05 -18.37 33.58
C ILE A 76 5.63 -17.83 33.48
N GLU A 77 5.47 -16.66 32.88
CA GLU A 77 4.16 -16.19 32.43
C GLU A 77 4.07 -16.42 30.92
N ALA A 78 2.99 -17.10 30.51
CA ALA A 78 2.75 -17.45 29.12
C ALA A 78 1.33 -17.05 28.70
N PHE A 79 1.20 -16.52 27.49
CA PHE A 79 -0.05 -16.10 26.87
C PHE A 79 -0.66 -17.26 26.08
N PRO A 80 -1.90 -17.69 26.36
CA PRO A 80 -2.58 -18.74 25.61
C PRO A 80 -2.88 -18.30 24.17
N LEU A 81 -2.51 -19.12 23.20
CA LEU A 81 -2.68 -18.83 21.77
C LEU A 81 -3.87 -19.58 21.17
N GLY A 82 -4.07 -20.83 21.58
CA GLY A 82 -5.11 -21.71 21.07
C GLY A 82 -4.89 -23.16 21.47
N VAL A 83 -5.74 -24.04 20.98
CA VAL A 83 -5.74 -25.45 21.31
C VAL A 83 -5.42 -26.30 20.10
N LEU A 84 -4.48 -27.22 20.24
CA LEU A 84 -4.20 -28.28 19.28
C LEU A 84 -5.09 -29.49 19.63
N ARG A 85 -6.11 -29.78 18.81
CA ARG A 85 -7.05 -30.89 19.00
C ARG A 85 -7.04 -31.78 17.77
N ASP A 86 -6.85 -33.08 17.96
CA ASP A 86 -6.78 -34.07 16.87
C ASP A 86 -5.80 -33.67 15.71
N GLY A 87 -4.68 -33.05 16.09
CA GLY A 87 -3.68 -32.57 15.15
C GLY A 87 -4.00 -31.25 14.46
N LYS A 88 -5.16 -30.63 14.72
CA LYS A 88 -5.54 -29.33 14.14
C LYS A 88 -5.46 -28.23 15.19
N PHE A 89 -4.88 -27.09 14.81
CA PHE A 89 -4.82 -25.93 15.68
C PHE A 89 -6.05 -25.04 15.51
N GLU A 90 -6.69 -24.73 16.64
CA GLU A 90 -7.82 -23.80 16.75
C GLU A 90 -7.39 -22.58 17.58
N ARG A 91 -7.45 -21.40 17.00
CA ARG A 91 -7.11 -20.13 17.68
C ARG A 91 -8.18 -19.80 18.73
N GLY A 92 -7.75 -19.39 19.91
CA GLY A 92 -8.63 -19.19 21.04
C GLY A 92 -9.00 -20.55 21.69
N GLY A 93 -10.06 -20.63 22.41
CA GLY A 93 -10.56 -21.83 23.04
C GLY A 93 -11.06 -21.53 24.44
N ASP A 94 -12.19 -22.13 24.79
CA ASP A 94 -12.87 -21.96 26.11
C ASP A 94 -12.19 -22.74 27.24
N SER A 95 -11.20 -23.57 26.92
CA SER A 95 -10.56 -24.43 27.93
C SER A 95 -9.30 -23.76 28.49
N LEU A 96 -9.49 -22.94 29.48
CA LEU A 96 -8.41 -22.59 30.40
C LEU A 96 -8.15 -23.81 31.28
N ALA A 97 -6.93 -24.35 31.19
CA ALA A 97 -6.53 -25.50 31.99
C ALA A 97 -6.67 -25.20 33.48
N ILE A 98 -7.45 -26.00 34.20
CA ILE A 98 -7.59 -25.88 35.66
C ILE A 98 -6.30 -26.44 36.30
N PRO A 99 -5.58 -25.69 37.16
CA PRO A 99 -4.37 -26.19 37.81
C PRO A 99 -4.66 -27.36 38.76
N PRO A 100 -3.69 -28.26 39.03
CA PRO A 100 -2.37 -28.32 38.37
C PRO A 100 -2.42 -29.06 37.04
N LYS A 101 -1.72 -28.53 36.02
CA LYS A 101 -1.53 -29.15 34.72
C LYS A 101 -0.05 -29.18 34.36
N ASN A 102 0.34 -30.24 33.69
CA ASN A 102 1.70 -30.44 33.24
C ASN A 102 2.01 -29.55 32.06
N VAL A 103 3.21 -28.98 32.06
CA VAL A 103 3.69 -28.09 31.02
C VAL A 103 4.99 -28.65 30.45
N GLU A 104 5.09 -28.67 29.13
CA GLU A 104 6.27 -29.06 28.39
C GLU A 104 6.58 -28.00 27.36
N PRO A 105 7.86 -27.87 26.93
CA PRO A 105 8.17 -27.09 25.74
C PRO A 105 7.42 -27.66 24.52
N ALA A 106 6.91 -26.80 23.64
CA ALA A 106 6.29 -27.26 22.40
C ALA A 106 7.35 -27.86 21.48
N THR A 107 7.06 -29.02 20.90
CA THR A 107 7.97 -29.66 19.94
C THR A 107 7.96 -28.91 18.59
N ILE A 108 9.00 -29.11 17.77
CA ILE A 108 9.05 -28.56 16.41
C ILE A 108 7.84 -29.03 15.59
N ASP A 109 7.39 -30.27 15.80
CA ASP A 109 6.22 -30.81 15.12
C ASP A 109 4.92 -30.15 15.58
N ASP A 110 4.77 -29.82 16.87
CA ASP A 110 3.64 -29.01 17.34
C ASP A 110 3.63 -27.65 16.65
N ILE A 111 4.78 -26.99 16.58
CA ILE A 111 4.91 -25.67 15.95
C ILE A 111 4.62 -25.76 14.43
N ARG A 112 5.14 -26.78 13.74
CA ARG A 112 4.82 -27.02 12.33
C ARG A 112 3.32 -27.19 12.09
N ARG A 113 2.64 -28.00 12.93
CA ARG A 113 1.19 -28.21 12.82
C ARG A 113 0.39 -26.92 13.01
N ILE A 114 0.82 -26.04 13.90
CA ILE A 114 0.19 -24.74 14.11
C ILE A 114 0.14 -23.95 12.80
N TYR A 115 1.22 -23.94 12.04
CA TYR A 115 1.34 -23.12 10.83
C TYR A 115 0.92 -23.87 9.57
N SER A 116 1.41 -25.10 9.34
CA SER A 116 1.18 -25.82 8.08
C SER A 116 -0.24 -26.31 7.92
N ASP A 117 -0.84 -26.83 9.01
CA ASP A 117 -2.16 -27.47 8.92
C ASP A 117 -3.31 -26.47 9.01
N SER A 118 -3.01 -25.22 9.34
CA SER A 118 -3.98 -24.15 9.52
C SER A 118 -4.42 -23.50 8.21
N VAL A 119 -3.63 -23.65 7.15
CA VAL A 119 -3.92 -23.10 5.82
C VAL A 119 -3.84 -24.25 4.84
N SER A 120 -4.92 -24.50 4.09
CA SER A 120 -4.92 -25.53 3.06
C SER A 120 -3.84 -25.23 2.01
N GLU A 121 -3.21 -26.26 1.46
CA GLU A 121 -2.17 -26.13 0.45
C GLU A 121 -2.61 -25.25 -0.72
N ALA A 122 -3.85 -25.41 -1.19
CA ALA A 122 -4.42 -24.61 -2.28
C ALA A 122 -4.61 -23.12 -1.95
N GLN A 123 -4.57 -22.73 -0.68
CA GLN A 123 -4.73 -21.34 -0.22
C GLN A 123 -3.47 -20.80 0.45
N GLY A 124 -2.45 -21.63 0.61
CA GLY A 124 -1.20 -21.28 1.27
C GLY A 124 -0.33 -20.39 0.39
N PHE A 125 0.04 -19.22 0.91
CA PHE A 125 1.05 -18.35 0.31
C PHE A 125 2.18 -18.15 1.31
N CYS A 126 3.41 -18.49 0.93
CA CYS A 126 4.52 -18.53 1.87
C CYS A 126 5.71 -17.72 1.39
N PHE A 127 6.06 -16.69 2.16
CA PHE A 127 7.18 -15.78 1.89
C PHE A 127 8.12 -15.61 3.10
N SER A 128 7.94 -16.42 4.16
CA SER A 128 8.70 -16.28 5.38
C SER A 128 8.82 -17.58 6.16
N SER A 129 9.76 -17.62 7.10
CA SER A 129 9.91 -18.65 8.11
C SER A 129 9.91 -18.05 9.52
N LEU A 130 9.68 -18.87 10.54
CA LEU A 130 9.69 -18.41 11.92
C LEU A 130 11.12 -17.93 12.29
N ALA A 131 11.24 -16.72 12.85
CA ALA A 131 12.56 -16.16 13.18
C ALA A 131 13.33 -16.96 14.24
N SER A 132 12.61 -17.61 15.17
CA SER A 132 13.19 -18.48 16.18
C SER A 132 13.61 -19.85 15.62
N ASN A 133 12.97 -20.33 14.56
CA ASN A 133 13.28 -21.60 13.91
C ASN A 133 13.07 -21.50 12.39
N PRO A 134 14.13 -21.30 11.60
CA PRO A 134 14.06 -21.13 10.14
C PRO A 134 13.51 -22.34 9.38
N GLU A 135 13.49 -23.54 9.98
CA GLU A 135 12.93 -24.75 9.37
C GLU A 135 11.39 -24.72 9.35
N VAL A 136 10.77 -23.89 10.19
CA VAL A 136 9.32 -23.77 10.26
C VAL A 136 8.86 -22.67 9.31
N ARG A 137 8.23 -23.06 8.21
CA ARG A 137 7.61 -22.13 7.26
C ARG A 137 6.33 -21.55 7.87
N VAL A 138 6.11 -20.25 7.62
CA VAL A 138 4.92 -19.53 8.09
C VAL A 138 4.06 -19.13 6.89
N PRO A 139 3.16 -20.00 6.42
CA PRO A 139 2.23 -19.67 5.35
C PRO A 139 1.14 -18.73 5.85
N VAL A 140 0.69 -17.85 4.96
CA VAL A 140 -0.52 -17.04 5.15
C VAL A 140 -1.63 -17.58 4.23
N ASN A 141 -2.87 -17.36 4.59
CA ASN A 141 -3.98 -17.60 3.67
C ASN A 141 -3.93 -16.54 2.56
N GLY A 142 -3.55 -16.92 1.34
CA GLY A 142 -3.35 -16.02 0.20
C GLY A 142 -4.62 -15.25 -0.16
N ASN A 143 -5.79 -15.87 -0.09
CA ASN A 143 -7.05 -15.18 -0.35
C ASN A 143 -7.31 -14.06 0.68
N LYS A 144 -7.09 -14.34 1.98
CA LYS A 144 -7.24 -13.33 3.04
C LYS A 144 -6.11 -12.29 3.01
N PHE A 145 -4.94 -12.65 2.50
CA PHE A 145 -3.80 -11.74 2.40
C PHE A 145 -4.02 -10.73 1.27
N PHE A 146 -4.28 -11.18 0.05
CA PHE A 146 -4.41 -10.30 -1.12
C PHE A 146 -5.80 -9.66 -1.28
N ASN A 147 -6.87 -10.26 -0.74
CA ASN A 147 -8.21 -9.63 -0.74
C ASN A 147 -8.42 -8.62 0.39
N LYS A 148 -7.41 -8.34 1.18
CA LYS A 148 -7.40 -7.33 2.24
C LYS A 148 -6.25 -6.36 2.00
N HIS A 149 -6.35 -5.14 2.53
CA HIS A 149 -5.25 -4.20 2.41
C HIS A 149 -4.10 -4.60 3.32
N ILE A 150 -2.88 -4.40 2.84
CA ILE A 150 -1.63 -4.83 3.47
C ILE A 150 -0.81 -3.59 3.81
N ALA A 151 -0.23 -3.55 5.00
CA ALA A 151 0.72 -2.52 5.41
C ALA A 151 2.09 -3.14 5.71
N ILE A 152 3.13 -2.62 5.07
CA ILE A 152 4.54 -2.92 5.37
C ILE A 152 5.14 -1.67 6.01
N VAL A 153 5.53 -1.75 7.27
CA VAL A 153 6.10 -0.61 7.99
C VAL A 153 7.46 -0.94 8.58
N GLY A 154 8.34 0.04 8.60
CA GLY A 154 9.68 -0.15 9.17
C GLY A 154 10.60 1.01 8.82
N SER A 155 11.58 1.27 9.66
CA SER A 155 12.59 2.30 9.44
C SER A 155 13.47 2.00 8.22
N THR A 156 14.24 2.99 7.76
CA THR A 156 15.26 2.79 6.72
C THR A 156 16.21 1.65 7.10
N GLY A 157 16.60 0.84 6.13
CA GLY A 157 17.48 -0.32 6.34
C GLY A 157 16.83 -1.50 7.08
N SER A 158 15.52 -1.49 7.36
CA SER A 158 14.83 -2.64 7.94
C SER A 158 14.56 -3.78 6.95
N GLY A 159 14.55 -3.49 5.63
CA GLY A 159 14.31 -4.45 4.56
C GLY A 159 12.93 -4.34 3.88
N LYS A 160 12.23 -3.19 4.00
CA LYS A 160 10.90 -2.97 3.39
C LYS A 160 10.87 -3.25 1.90
N SER A 161 11.77 -2.62 1.12
CA SER A 161 11.81 -2.77 -0.35
C SER A 161 12.05 -4.23 -0.76
N HIS A 162 12.94 -4.93 -0.03
CA HIS A 162 13.16 -6.37 -0.22
C HIS A 162 11.93 -7.21 0.13
N THR A 163 11.24 -6.89 1.21
CA THR A 163 10.01 -7.58 1.63
C THR A 163 8.91 -7.43 0.58
N LEU A 164 8.71 -6.21 0.08
CA LEU A 164 7.77 -5.92 -0.98
C LEU A 164 8.12 -6.71 -2.25
N ALA A 165 9.38 -6.66 -2.68
CA ALA A 165 9.85 -7.40 -3.84
C ALA A 165 9.64 -8.93 -3.67
N THR A 166 9.96 -9.49 -2.50
CA THR A 166 9.75 -10.91 -2.19
C THR A 166 8.28 -11.31 -2.34
N ILE A 167 7.37 -10.53 -1.76
CA ILE A 167 5.93 -10.82 -1.80
C ILE A 167 5.43 -10.80 -3.24
N VAL A 168 5.77 -9.76 -4.00
CA VAL A 168 5.31 -9.63 -5.39
C VAL A 168 5.94 -10.71 -6.29
N GLN A 169 7.27 -10.96 -6.19
CA GLN A 169 7.94 -12.00 -6.98
C GLN A 169 7.31 -13.38 -6.75
N LYS A 170 7.06 -13.73 -5.49
CA LYS A 170 6.41 -15.00 -5.16
C LYS A 170 4.98 -15.05 -5.67
N ALA A 171 4.20 -13.99 -5.49
CA ALA A 171 2.81 -13.94 -5.96
C ALA A 171 2.68 -14.12 -7.48
N VAL A 172 3.57 -13.51 -8.26
CA VAL A 172 3.54 -13.64 -9.73
C VAL A 172 4.16 -14.95 -10.23
N SER A 173 4.96 -15.63 -9.41
CA SER A 173 5.54 -16.93 -9.74
C SER A 173 4.63 -18.11 -9.44
N GLU A 174 3.68 -17.96 -8.51
CA GLU A 174 2.74 -19.02 -8.14
C GLU A 174 1.73 -19.31 -9.27
N LYS A 175 1.64 -20.56 -9.67
CA LYS A 175 0.81 -20.99 -10.80
C LYS A 175 0.12 -22.31 -10.50
N ALA A 176 -1.16 -22.41 -10.82
CA ALA A 176 -1.93 -23.64 -10.69
C ALA A 176 -1.81 -24.58 -11.90
N GLY A 177 -1.07 -24.17 -12.94
CA GLY A 177 -0.88 -24.92 -14.17
C GLY A 177 0.32 -24.44 -14.96
N ASP A 178 0.53 -25.04 -16.13
CA ASP A 178 1.66 -24.74 -17.02
C ASP A 178 1.30 -23.61 -18.01
N PHE A 179 1.35 -22.39 -17.53
CA PHE A 179 1.17 -21.17 -18.32
C PHE A 179 2.24 -20.14 -18.00
N THR A 180 2.52 -19.23 -18.94
CA THR A 180 3.63 -18.27 -18.84
C THR A 180 3.37 -17.24 -17.73
N LEU A 181 2.18 -16.65 -17.67
CA LEU A 181 1.77 -15.66 -16.68
C LEU A 181 0.58 -16.18 -15.89
N ASN A 182 0.57 -15.96 -14.59
CA ASN A 182 -0.64 -16.16 -13.79
C ASN A 182 -1.59 -14.95 -13.93
N ASN A 183 -2.76 -15.00 -13.29
CA ASN A 183 -3.78 -13.94 -13.39
C ASN A 183 -3.58 -12.82 -12.35
N SER A 184 -2.35 -12.52 -11.96
CA SER A 184 -2.05 -11.40 -11.07
C SER A 184 -1.80 -10.11 -11.87
N HIS A 185 -2.31 -8.99 -11.37
CA HIS A 185 -2.09 -7.66 -11.92
C HIS A 185 -1.61 -6.75 -10.79
N VAL A 186 -0.31 -6.45 -10.80
CA VAL A 186 0.34 -5.67 -9.74
C VAL A 186 0.87 -4.38 -10.33
N ILE A 187 0.44 -3.24 -9.80
CA ILE A 187 0.91 -1.92 -10.19
C ILE A 187 1.68 -1.30 -9.03
N VAL A 188 2.96 -1.03 -9.24
CA VAL A 188 3.88 -0.46 -8.25
C VAL A 188 4.12 1.01 -8.55
N PHE A 189 3.76 1.88 -7.61
CA PHE A 189 4.12 3.30 -7.61
C PHE A 189 5.48 3.44 -6.92
N ASP A 190 6.52 3.63 -7.73
CA ASP A 190 7.93 3.68 -7.31
C ASP A 190 8.42 5.12 -7.34
N ILE A 191 8.62 5.72 -6.16
CA ILE A 191 9.05 7.13 -6.08
C ILE A 191 10.58 7.30 -6.08
N HIS A 192 11.31 6.21 -5.84
CA HIS A 192 12.77 6.22 -5.72
C HIS A 192 13.48 5.43 -6.83
N SER A 193 12.74 4.91 -7.82
CA SER A 193 13.29 4.10 -8.93
C SER A 193 14.09 2.87 -8.46
N GLU A 194 13.57 2.17 -7.42
CA GLU A 194 14.28 1.04 -6.80
C GLU A 194 13.91 -0.31 -7.41
N TYR A 195 12.70 -0.45 -7.98
CA TYR A 195 12.13 -1.77 -8.28
C TYR A 195 12.42 -2.29 -9.69
N LYS A 196 12.97 -1.46 -10.58
CA LYS A 196 13.31 -1.88 -11.95
C LYS A 196 14.23 -3.11 -11.97
N SER A 197 15.23 -3.14 -11.10
CA SER A 197 16.16 -4.27 -11.00
C SER A 197 15.50 -5.55 -10.44
N ALA A 198 14.54 -5.40 -9.52
CA ALA A 198 13.82 -6.52 -8.92
C ALA A 198 12.83 -7.20 -9.89
N PHE A 199 12.37 -6.50 -10.92
CA PHE A 199 11.38 -6.99 -11.87
C PHE A 199 11.81 -6.74 -13.32
N PRO A 200 12.81 -7.45 -13.84
CA PRO A 200 13.38 -7.21 -15.18
C PRO A 200 12.38 -7.40 -16.33
N ASN A 201 11.31 -8.17 -16.11
CA ASN A 201 10.25 -8.43 -17.09
C ASN A 201 8.99 -7.57 -16.84
N ALA A 202 9.06 -6.57 -15.95
CA ALA A 202 7.95 -5.68 -15.71
C ALA A 202 7.68 -4.76 -16.90
N ASN A 203 6.44 -4.34 -17.03
CA ASN A 203 6.08 -3.18 -17.83
C ASN A 203 6.59 -1.93 -17.09
N PHE A 204 7.65 -1.31 -17.58
CA PHE A 204 8.29 -0.17 -16.93
C PHE A 204 7.85 1.14 -17.58
N ILE A 205 7.27 2.01 -16.76
CA ILE A 205 6.75 3.32 -17.16
C ILE A 205 7.44 4.40 -16.35
N ASP A 206 8.15 5.30 -17.03
CA ASP A 206 8.75 6.50 -16.45
C ASP A 206 8.24 7.76 -17.17
N VAL A 207 8.68 8.94 -16.78
CA VAL A 207 8.25 10.22 -17.38
C VAL A 207 8.48 10.31 -18.88
N SER A 208 9.40 9.52 -19.45
CA SER A 208 9.73 9.56 -20.89
C SER A 208 8.69 8.80 -21.73
N ASN A 209 8.05 7.79 -21.16
CA ASN A 209 7.05 6.97 -21.84
C ASN A 209 5.66 7.01 -21.18
N LEU A 210 5.53 7.59 -19.99
CA LEU A 210 4.24 7.83 -19.36
C LEU A 210 3.42 8.78 -20.24
N THR A 211 2.17 8.43 -20.46
CA THR A 211 1.21 9.31 -21.14
C THR A 211 -0.12 9.23 -20.40
N LEU A 212 -0.52 10.34 -19.82
CA LEU A 212 -1.77 10.45 -19.08
C LEU A 212 -2.70 11.48 -19.75
N PRO A 213 -3.95 11.11 -20.01
CA PRO A 213 -4.90 12.02 -20.63
C PRO A 213 -5.49 12.99 -19.61
N TYR A 214 -5.06 14.27 -19.62
CA TYR A 214 -5.59 15.31 -18.73
C TYR A 214 -7.11 15.51 -18.86
N TRP A 215 -7.67 15.16 -19.99
CA TRP A 215 -9.11 15.28 -20.24
C TRP A 215 -9.94 14.20 -19.51
N MET A 216 -9.29 13.18 -18.92
CA MET A 216 -9.91 12.19 -18.02
C MET A 216 -9.90 12.62 -16.54
N LEU A 217 -9.28 13.74 -16.21
CA LEU A 217 -9.35 14.28 -14.85
C LEU A 217 -10.81 14.60 -14.49
N ASN A 218 -11.20 14.28 -13.26
CA ASN A 218 -12.49 14.69 -12.72
C ASN A 218 -12.46 16.17 -12.28
N SER A 219 -13.61 16.69 -11.85
CA SER A 219 -13.74 18.10 -11.49
C SER A 219 -12.80 18.53 -10.36
N GLU A 220 -12.58 17.69 -9.36
CA GLU A 220 -11.68 17.99 -8.24
C GLU A 220 -10.21 17.97 -8.67
N GLU A 221 -9.81 16.98 -9.46
CA GLU A 221 -8.48 16.87 -10.03
C GLU A 221 -8.16 18.02 -11.00
N LEU A 222 -9.13 18.42 -11.85
CA LEU A 222 -9.01 19.56 -12.74
C LEU A 222 -8.83 20.88 -11.96
N GLU A 223 -9.59 21.07 -10.89
CA GLU A 223 -9.46 22.26 -10.05
C GLU A 223 -8.09 22.27 -9.35
N GLU A 224 -7.66 21.17 -8.74
CA GLU A 224 -6.37 21.09 -8.07
C GLU A 224 -5.22 21.32 -9.05
N PHE A 225 -5.32 20.82 -10.27
CA PHE A 225 -4.27 20.94 -11.26
C PHE A 225 -4.16 22.34 -11.86
N PHE A 226 -5.28 22.93 -12.29
CA PHE A 226 -5.26 24.15 -13.10
C PHE A 226 -5.58 25.42 -12.32
N LEU A 227 -6.30 25.33 -11.20
CA LEU A 227 -6.78 26.49 -10.46
C LEU A 227 -5.97 26.75 -9.18
N ASP A 228 -6.11 27.97 -8.66
CA ASP A 228 -5.66 28.30 -7.31
C ASP A 228 -6.78 27.97 -6.32
N THR A 229 -6.64 26.84 -5.67
CA THR A 229 -7.64 26.38 -4.71
C THR A 229 -7.63 27.20 -3.42
N GLU A 230 -6.54 27.91 -3.13
CA GLU A 230 -6.40 28.76 -1.93
C GLU A 230 -7.05 30.15 -2.13
N ALA A 231 -7.06 30.65 -3.38
CA ALA A 231 -7.57 32.01 -3.68
C ALA A 231 -9.10 32.16 -3.64
N ASN A 232 -9.86 31.06 -3.53
CA ASN A 232 -11.34 31.01 -3.52
C ASN A 232 -12.02 31.90 -4.60
N ASP A 233 -11.40 32.02 -5.77
CA ASP A 233 -11.86 32.86 -6.88
C ASP A 233 -12.92 32.14 -7.71
N HIS A 234 -14.19 32.51 -7.49
CA HIS A 234 -15.31 31.95 -8.22
C HIS A 234 -15.29 32.28 -9.73
N ASN A 235 -14.70 33.41 -10.13
CA ASN A 235 -14.66 33.80 -11.53
C ASN A 235 -13.78 32.87 -12.35
N GLN A 236 -12.56 32.56 -11.88
CA GLN A 236 -11.68 31.61 -12.57
C GLN A 236 -12.32 30.23 -12.69
N ARG A 237 -12.96 29.72 -11.61
CA ARG A 237 -13.68 28.42 -11.63
C ARG A 237 -14.79 28.39 -12.66
N ASN A 238 -15.64 29.43 -12.69
CA ASN A 238 -16.79 29.48 -13.60
C ASN A 238 -16.33 29.57 -15.06
N VAL A 239 -15.33 30.39 -15.36
CA VAL A 239 -14.78 30.51 -16.72
C VAL A 239 -14.12 29.21 -17.16
N PHE A 240 -13.29 28.59 -16.30
CA PHE A 240 -12.62 27.34 -16.58
C PHE A 240 -13.62 26.20 -16.86
N LYS A 241 -14.59 25.98 -15.96
CA LYS A 241 -15.65 24.98 -16.14
C LYS A 241 -16.48 25.22 -17.39
N GLY A 242 -16.88 26.48 -17.61
CA GLY A 242 -17.67 26.85 -18.79
C GLY A 242 -16.93 26.61 -20.10
N ALA A 243 -15.65 26.96 -20.18
CA ALA A 243 -14.82 26.75 -21.35
C ALA A 243 -14.64 25.27 -21.68
N ILE A 244 -14.36 24.42 -20.67
CA ILE A 244 -14.24 22.96 -20.86
C ILE A 244 -15.55 22.36 -21.39
N ILE A 245 -16.68 22.67 -20.76
CA ILE A 245 -17.98 22.13 -21.17
C ILE A 245 -18.32 22.59 -22.58
N GLN A 246 -18.06 23.85 -22.92
CA GLN A 246 -18.31 24.40 -24.24
C GLN A 246 -17.47 23.70 -25.30
N ASP A 247 -16.16 23.49 -25.07
CA ASP A 247 -15.26 22.82 -26.01
C ASP A 247 -15.66 21.35 -26.19
N ARG A 248 -15.96 20.62 -25.11
CA ARG A 248 -16.47 19.22 -25.18
C ARG A 248 -17.74 19.13 -26.01
N ARG A 249 -18.71 20.03 -25.79
CA ARG A 249 -19.96 20.05 -26.55
C ARG A 249 -19.75 20.37 -28.03
N ALA A 250 -18.82 21.25 -28.34
CA ALA A 250 -18.47 21.59 -29.73
C ALA A 250 -17.84 20.42 -30.49
N LYS A 251 -17.07 19.57 -29.81
CA LYS A 251 -16.39 18.42 -30.40
C LYS A 251 -17.21 17.13 -30.38
N PHE A 252 -18.31 17.11 -29.62
CA PHE A 252 -19.14 15.91 -29.47
C PHE A 252 -19.93 15.61 -30.73
N GLN A 253 -19.83 14.37 -31.22
CA GLN A 253 -20.45 13.89 -32.46
C GLN A 253 -21.76 13.09 -32.27
N GLY A 254 -22.25 12.96 -31.01
CA GLY A 254 -23.52 12.31 -30.70
C GLY A 254 -24.74 13.22 -30.91
N ASP A 255 -25.91 12.75 -30.45
CA ASP A 255 -27.14 13.52 -30.57
C ASP A 255 -27.22 14.71 -29.62
N GLU A 256 -28.17 15.62 -29.90
CA GLU A 256 -28.32 16.89 -29.13
C GLU A 256 -28.75 16.64 -27.68
N SER A 257 -29.51 15.59 -27.40
CA SER A 257 -29.93 15.26 -26.04
C SER A 257 -28.76 14.79 -25.17
N GLU A 258 -27.85 14.02 -25.75
CA GLU A 258 -26.61 13.59 -25.11
C GLU A 258 -25.63 14.77 -24.94
N ARG A 259 -25.50 15.61 -25.97
CA ARG A 259 -24.68 16.82 -25.93
C ARG A 259 -25.04 17.75 -24.76
N GLN A 260 -26.32 17.92 -24.48
CA GLN A 260 -26.78 18.75 -23.36
C GLN A 260 -26.47 18.19 -21.99
N ARG A 261 -26.29 16.86 -21.87
CA ARG A 261 -25.92 16.18 -20.63
C ARG A 261 -24.42 16.21 -20.32
N ILE A 262 -23.61 16.71 -21.25
CA ILE A 262 -22.16 16.83 -21.05
C ILE A 262 -21.89 17.82 -19.91
N HIS A 263 -21.16 17.36 -18.92
CA HIS A 263 -20.73 18.11 -17.75
C HIS A 263 -19.21 18.00 -17.54
N LEU A 264 -18.69 18.60 -16.47
CA LEU A 264 -17.26 18.68 -16.21
C LEU A 264 -16.60 17.30 -15.99
N ASP A 265 -17.33 16.34 -15.42
CA ASP A 265 -16.82 14.97 -15.16
C ASP A 265 -17.10 14.00 -16.33
N SER A 266 -17.61 14.48 -17.46
CA SER A 266 -17.77 13.64 -18.65
C SER A 266 -16.38 13.29 -19.21
N PRO A 267 -16.01 12.00 -19.39
CA PRO A 267 -14.69 11.58 -19.85
C PRO A 267 -14.53 11.80 -21.36
N LEU A 268 -14.68 13.04 -21.79
CA LEU A 268 -14.59 13.48 -23.19
C LEU A 268 -13.42 14.43 -23.35
N PHE A 269 -12.75 14.31 -24.48
CA PHE A 269 -11.65 15.18 -24.84
C PHE A 269 -12.08 16.66 -24.88
N PHE A 270 -11.23 17.52 -24.37
CA PHE A 270 -11.27 18.96 -24.57
C PHE A 270 -9.86 19.47 -24.86
N ASP A 271 -9.75 20.58 -25.57
CA ASP A 271 -8.46 21.20 -25.87
C ASP A 271 -8.14 22.25 -24.81
N ILE A 272 -7.08 22.03 -24.05
CA ILE A 272 -6.64 22.98 -23.02
C ILE A 272 -6.22 24.34 -23.63
N GLN A 273 -5.74 24.35 -24.89
CA GLN A 273 -5.42 25.59 -25.57
C GLN A 273 -6.69 26.41 -25.84
N ALA A 274 -7.77 25.78 -26.26
CA ALA A 274 -9.06 26.44 -26.46
C ALA A 274 -9.62 27.03 -25.14
N VAL A 275 -9.37 26.34 -24.02
CA VAL A 275 -9.73 26.86 -22.68
C VAL A 275 -8.89 28.09 -22.32
N LEU A 276 -7.59 28.07 -22.59
CA LEU A 276 -6.69 29.21 -22.38
C LEU A 276 -7.10 30.41 -23.23
N ASP A 277 -7.40 30.19 -24.52
CA ASP A 277 -7.82 31.24 -25.43
C ASP A 277 -9.18 31.87 -25.00
N THR A 278 -10.11 31.04 -24.52
CA THR A 278 -11.37 31.51 -23.94
C THR A 278 -11.12 32.38 -22.70
N ALA A 279 -10.22 31.94 -21.80
CA ALA A 279 -9.88 32.71 -20.60
C ALA A 279 -9.21 34.04 -20.94
N LYS A 280 -8.30 34.07 -21.92
CA LYS A 280 -7.67 35.31 -22.45
C LYS A 280 -8.71 36.25 -23.02
N SER A 281 -9.59 35.75 -23.89
CA SER A 281 -10.65 36.55 -24.49
C SER A 281 -11.56 37.17 -23.43
N ARG A 282 -11.95 36.41 -22.39
CA ARG A 282 -12.77 36.96 -21.30
C ARG A 282 -12.03 37.97 -20.43
N ASN A 283 -10.73 37.80 -20.27
CA ASN A 283 -9.89 38.74 -19.51
C ASN A 283 -9.67 40.09 -20.23
N GLU A 284 -9.75 40.07 -21.56
CA GLU A 284 -9.53 41.24 -22.44
C GLU A 284 -10.85 41.76 -23.05
N ASP A 285 -11.99 41.22 -22.65
CA ASP A 285 -13.30 41.48 -23.25
C ASP A 285 -13.68 42.97 -23.19
N MET A 286 -13.97 43.55 -24.36
CA MET A 286 -14.44 44.90 -24.53
C MET A 286 -15.79 44.87 -25.22
N ILE A 287 -16.82 45.30 -24.51
CA ILE A 287 -18.21 45.28 -24.95
C ILE A 287 -18.55 46.57 -25.68
N ASP A 288 -19.10 46.45 -26.90
CA ASP A 288 -19.68 47.59 -27.60
C ASP A 288 -20.92 48.11 -26.89
N THR A 289 -20.92 49.37 -26.51
CA THR A 289 -22.04 49.99 -25.80
C THR A 289 -23.20 50.32 -26.74
N GLY A 290 -23.06 50.12 -28.05
CA GLY A 290 -24.05 50.56 -29.05
C GLY A 290 -24.01 52.05 -29.30
N GLU A 291 -23.13 52.80 -28.61
CA GLU A 291 -22.95 54.23 -28.80
C GLU A 291 -21.72 54.53 -29.61
N THR A 292 -21.72 55.65 -30.36
CA THR A 292 -20.55 56.14 -31.10
C THR A 292 -20.03 57.44 -30.50
N TYR A 293 -18.71 57.68 -30.69
CA TYR A 293 -18.12 58.98 -30.33
C TYR A 293 -18.68 60.07 -31.20
N GLN A 294 -19.25 61.12 -30.61
CA GLN A 294 -19.88 62.23 -31.34
C GLN A 294 -18.87 63.29 -31.77
N SER A 295 -17.66 63.36 -31.19
CA SER A 295 -16.63 64.35 -31.47
C SER A 295 -15.20 63.83 -31.22
N GLY A 296 -14.20 64.56 -31.69
CA GLY A 296 -12.76 64.24 -31.52
C GLY A 296 -12.22 63.26 -32.54
N ALA A 297 -10.97 62.77 -32.32
CA ALA A 297 -10.24 61.90 -33.25
C ALA A 297 -10.91 60.50 -33.43
N LYS A 298 -11.80 60.10 -32.54
CA LYS A 298 -12.54 58.82 -32.59
C LYS A 298 -13.98 58.97 -33.06
N LYS A 299 -14.36 60.12 -33.61
CA LYS A 299 -15.76 60.39 -34.07
C LYS A 299 -16.20 59.29 -35.06
N GLY A 300 -17.37 58.71 -34.77
CA GLY A 300 -17.96 57.64 -35.57
C GLY A 300 -17.48 56.22 -35.21
N GLN A 301 -16.53 56.06 -34.31
CA GLN A 301 -16.11 54.73 -33.79
C GLN A 301 -17.06 54.34 -32.66
N SER A 302 -17.30 53.01 -32.52
CA SER A 302 -18.08 52.48 -31.39
C SER A 302 -17.38 52.75 -30.06
N LYS A 303 -18.15 53.15 -29.06
CA LYS A 303 -17.68 53.24 -27.68
C LYS A 303 -17.62 51.86 -27.09
N LEU A 304 -16.43 51.47 -26.64
CA LEU A 304 -16.22 50.20 -25.94
C LEU A 304 -16.15 50.44 -24.44
N THR A 305 -16.74 49.53 -23.68
CA THR A 305 -16.59 49.44 -22.22
C THR A 305 -15.97 48.11 -21.83
N GLN A 306 -15.31 48.06 -20.68
CA GLN A 306 -14.72 46.86 -20.17
C GLN A 306 -15.79 45.84 -19.79
N GLY A 307 -15.61 44.59 -20.23
CA GLY A 307 -16.43 43.47 -19.82
C GLY A 307 -16.35 43.20 -18.31
N SER A 308 -17.30 42.46 -17.77
CA SER A 308 -17.41 42.18 -16.32
C SER A 308 -16.20 41.47 -15.72
N LEU A 309 -15.44 40.75 -16.55
CA LEU A 309 -14.25 39.99 -16.17
C LEU A 309 -12.92 40.62 -16.62
N PHE A 310 -12.97 41.80 -17.26
CA PHE A 310 -11.79 42.48 -17.76
C PHE A 310 -10.74 42.67 -16.65
N GLY A 311 -9.51 42.15 -16.89
CA GLY A 311 -8.38 42.21 -15.97
C GLY A 311 -8.50 41.31 -14.71
N LYS A 312 -9.64 40.64 -14.48
CA LYS A 312 -9.86 39.83 -13.29
C LYS A 312 -9.33 38.40 -13.39
N LEU A 313 -8.98 37.96 -14.58
CA LEU A 313 -8.49 36.61 -14.85
C LEU A 313 -6.99 36.55 -15.11
N THR A 314 -6.28 37.66 -15.00
CA THR A 314 -4.87 37.79 -15.38
C THR A 314 -3.98 36.73 -14.70
N ASN A 315 -4.11 36.56 -13.40
CA ASN A 315 -3.33 35.54 -12.66
C ASN A 315 -3.66 34.11 -13.09
N PHE A 316 -4.92 33.83 -13.34
CA PHE A 316 -5.38 32.53 -13.83
C PHE A 316 -4.83 32.24 -15.25
N VAL A 317 -4.93 33.22 -16.17
CA VAL A 317 -4.40 33.10 -17.54
C VAL A 317 -2.90 32.82 -17.51
N ASN A 318 -2.13 33.61 -16.76
CA ASN A 318 -0.67 33.44 -16.64
C ASN A 318 -0.31 32.06 -16.07
N ARG A 319 -1.04 31.57 -15.08
CA ARG A 319 -0.80 30.24 -14.50
C ARG A 319 -1.12 29.13 -15.50
N LEU A 320 -2.25 29.20 -16.17
CA LEU A 320 -2.65 28.21 -17.17
C LEU A 320 -1.66 28.18 -18.32
N GLU A 321 -1.24 29.36 -18.82
CA GLU A 321 -0.24 29.48 -19.88
C GLU A 321 1.12 28.92 -19.46
N SER A 322 1.55 29.19 -18.22
CA SER A 322 2.79 28.63 -17.67
C SER A 322 2.75 27.09 -17.64
N LYS A 323 1.63 26.49 -17.23
CA LYS A 323 1.48 25.02 -17.19
C LYS A 323 1.44 24.40 -18.59
N VAL A 324 0.72 25.02 -19.52
CA VAL A 324 0.62 24.52 -20.91
C VAL A 324 1.97 24.54 -21.62
N ASN A 325 2.85 25.49 -21.27
CA ASN A 325 4.18 25.65 -21.86
C ASN A 325 5.30 24.93 -21.06
N ASP A 326 4.98 24.28 -19.95
CA ASP A 326 5.97 23.56 -19.13
C ASP A 326 6.24 22.17 -19.71
N ARG A 327 7.41 21.97 -20.31
CA ARG A 327 7.85 20.70 -20.92
C ARG A 327 7.89 19.54 -19.91
N ARG A 328 8.11 19.82 -18.63
CA ARG A 328 8.08 18.79 -17.57
C ARG A 328 6.72 18.14 -17.44
N LEU A 329 5.66 18.78 -17.97
CA LEU A 329 4.29 18.29 -17.97
C LEU A 329 3.87 17.65 -19.30
N ASP A 330 4.80 17.39 -20.22
CA ASP A 330 4.49 16.81 -21.54
C ASP A 330 3.83 15.44 -21.45
N PHE A 331 4.15 14.66 -20.40
CA PHE A 331 3.49 13.38 -20.15
C PHE A 331 1.98 13.53 -19.85
N PHE A 332 1.54 14.73 -19.46
CA PHE A 332 0.17 15.07 -19.08
C PHE A 332 -0.50 15.98 -20.12
N LEU A 333 0.18 17.01 -20.62
CA LEU A 333 -0.36 18.06 -21.47
C LEU A 333 0.19 18.04 -22.91
N GLY A 334 1.17 17.19 -23.19
CA GLY A 334 1.78 17.08 -24.51
C GLY A 334 0.87 16.45 -25.57
N GLU A 335 1.34 16.44 -26.82
CA GLU A 335 0.55 15.97 -27.97
C GLU A 335 0.09 14.50 -27.84
N ARG A 336 0.91 13.63 -27.21
CA ARG A 336 0.52 12.23 -26.95
C ARG A 336 -0.72 12.13 -26.06
N SER A 337 -0.81 12.98 -25.04
CA SER A 337 -1.93 13.00 -24.09
C SER A 337 -3.24 13.48 -24.72
N LYS A 338 -3.17 14.24 -25.83
CA LYS A 338 -4.34 14.66 -26.61
C LYS A 338 -4.91 13.55 -27.48
N THR A 339 -4.07 12.60 -27.90
CA THR A 339 -4.41 11.58 -28.90
C THR A 339 -4.59 10.19 -28.32
N ILE A 340 -4.06 9.92 -27.10
CA ILE A 340 -4.19 8.62 -26.46
C ILE A 340 -5.66 8.30 -26.15
N THR A 341 -6.07 7.06 -26.39
CA THR A 341 -7.42 6.60 -26.06
C THR A 341 -7.52 6.08 -24.63
N PHE A 342 -8.75 5.91 -24.16
CA PHE A 342 -9.03 5.28 -22.87
C PHE A 342 -8.47 3.85 -22.80
N GLU A 343 -8.70 3.06 -23.84
CA GLU A 343 -8.24 1.69 -23.95
C GLU A 343 -6.71 1.61 -23.86
N GLN A 344 -6.01 2.40 -24.66
CA GLN A 344 -4.54 2.45 -24.66
C GLN A 344 -3.98 2.86 -23.29
N THR A 345 -4.64 3.79 -22.59
CA THR A 345 -4.25 4.21 -21.26
C THR A 345 -4.36 3.05 -20.27
N LEU A 346 -5.51 2.36 -20.23
CA LEU A 346 -5.70 1.22 -19.33
C LEU A 346 -4.78 0.05 -19.67
N GLU A 347 -4.64 -0.30 -20.95
CA GLU A 347 -3.76 -1.38 -21.40
C GLU A 347 -2.30 -1.11 -20.99
N SER A 348 -1.85 0.13 -21.12
CA SER A 348 -0.52 0.54 -20.69
C SER A 348 -0.37 0.39 -19.17
N LEU A 349 -1.32 0.90 -18.38
CA LEU A 349 -1.25 0.87 -16.91
C LEU A 349 -1.33 -0.55 -16.34
N ILE A 350 -2.13 -1.43 -16.94
CA ILE A 350 -2.30 -2.82 -16.47
C ILE A 350 -1.18 -3.74 -17.01
N GLY A 351 -0.37 -3.27 -17.97
CA GLY A 351 0.64 -4.11 -18.62
C GLY A 351 0.05 -5.14 -19.59
N TYR A 352 -1.08 -4.81 -20.21
CA TYR A 352 -1.81 -5.65 -21.16
C TYR A 352 -1.83 -5.03 -22.55
N THR A 353 -0.67 -4.87 -23.14
CA THR A 353 -0.59 -4.36 -24.53
C THR A 353 -0.60 -5.51 -25.54
N ALA A 354 -0.93 -5.20 -26.79
CA ALA A 354 -0.95 -6.20 -27.87
C ALA A 354 0.41 -6.90 -28.08
N THR A 355 1.50 -6.22 -27.76
CA THR A 355 2.87 -6.69 -27.98
C THR A 355 3.57 -7.17 -26.71
N ASN A 356 3.09 -6.78 -25.54
CA ASN A 356 3.71 -7.14 -24.26
C ASN A 356 2.65 -7.34 -23.17
N LYS A 357 2.74 -8.47 -22.47
CA LYS A 357 1.92 -8.76 -21.29
C LYS A 357 2.85 -8.98 -20.10
N SER A 358 2.56 -8.30 -18.99
CA SER A 358 3.31 -8.43 -17.76
C SER A 358 2.38 -8.44 -16.55
N ASN A 359 2.70 -9.29 -15.57
CA ASN A 359 2.00 -9.32 -14.29
C ASN A 359 2.29 -8.07 -13.43
N VAL A 360 3.42 -7.41 -13.68
CA VAL A 360 3.88 -6.27 -12.90
C VAL A 360 4.07 -5.07 -13.80
N THR A 361 3.42 -3.95 -13.45
CA THR A 361 3.72 -2.63 -14.01
C THR A 361 4.41 -1.81 -12.93
N ILE A 362 5.57 -1.24 -13.25
CA ILE A 362 6.27 -0.29 -12.39
C ILE A 362 6.08 1.10 -13.00
N ILE A 363 5.49 1.99 -12.20
CA ILE A 363 5.33 3.40 -12.54
C ILE A 363 6.38 4.16 -11.76
N ASP A 364 7.47 4.49 -12.43
CA ASP A 364 8.57 5.28 -11.86
C ASP A 364 8.16 6.75 -11.81
N LEU A 365 7.95 7.24 -10.60
CA LEU A 365 7.52 8.60 -10.31
C LEU A 365 8.68 9.53 -9.93
N SER A 366 9.93 9.05 -9.93
CA SER A 366 11.09 9.82 -9.51
C SER A 366 11.33 11.07 -10.36
N GLY A 367 10.92 11.04 -11.64
CA GLY A 367 10.98 12.18 -12.55
C GLY A 367 9.72 13.07 -12.58
N VAL A 368 8.66 12.70 -11.86
CA VAL A 368 7.40 13.49 -11.84
C VAL A 368 7.56 14.71 -10.93
N PRO A 369 7.28 15.94 -11.42
CA PRO A 369 7.32 17.12 -10.57
C PRO A 369 6.40 16.99 -9.36
N PHE A 370 6.91 17.41 -8.19
CA PHE A 370 6.20 17.25 -6.92
C PHE A 370 4.81 17.90 -6.91
N GLU A 371 4.65 19.01 -7.63
CA GLU A 371 3.40 19.76 -7.72
C GLU A 371 2.28 18.99 -8.41
N VAL A 372 2.62 17.99 -9.24
CA VAL A 372 1.63 17.19 -9.99
C VAL A 372 1.61 15.73 -9.58
N LEU A 373 2.45 15.35 -8.62
CA LEU A 373 2.54 13.97 -8.13
C LEU A 373 1.21 13.46 -7.60
N SER A 374 0.53 14.25 -6.78
CA SER A 374 -0.77 13.90 -6.19
C SER A 374 -1.81 13.60 -7.27
N ILE A 375 -1.89 14.45 -8.29
CA ILE A 375 -2.86 14.31 -9.38
C ILE A 375 -2.53 13.12 -10.27
N THR A 376 -1.24 12.91 -10.57
CA THR A 376 -0.76 11.75 -11.34
C THR A 376 -1.19 10.45 -10.66
N VAL A 377 -0.89 10.31 -9.38
CA VAL A 377 -1.26 9.13 -8.59
C VAL A 377 -2.76 9.00 -8.44
N SER A 378 -3.48 10.11 -8.25
CA SER A 378 -4.95 10.12 -8.17
C SER A 378 -5.59 9.59 -9.43
N LEU A 379 -5.23 10.15 -10.59
CA LEU A 379 -5.79 9.74 -11.88
C LEU A 379 -5.56 8.25 -12.14
N ILE A 380 -4.34 7.77 -11.98
CA ILE A 380 -4.00 6.35 -12.23
C ILE A 380 -4.81 5.45 -11.28
N SER A 381 -4.79 5.75 -9.98
CA SER A 381 -5.50 4.98 -8.95
C SER A 381 -7.01 4.93 -9.21
N ARG A 382 -7.58 6.08 -9.56
CA ARG A 382 -9.01 6.21 -9.88
C ARG A 382 -9.38 5.43 -11.14
N LEU A 383 -8.62 5.53 -12.22
CA LEU A 383 -8.89 4.78 -13.46
C LEU A 383 -8.89 3.27 -13.22
N LEU A 384 -7.94 2.75 -12.43
CA LEU A 384 -7.86 1.33 -12.09
C LEU A 384 -9.00 0.90 -11.17
N PHE A 385 -9.42 1.75 -10.24
CA PHE A 385 -10.60 1.49 -9.41
C PHE A 385 -11.90 1.49 -10.24
N GLU A 386 -12.09 2.46 -11.12
CA GLU A 386 -13.26 2.56 -11.98
C GLU A 386 -13.32 1.38 -12.97
N TYR A 387 -12.17 0.93 -13.48
CA TYR A 387 -12.10 -0.31 -14.25
C TYR A 387 -12.67 -1.50 -13.46
N GLY A 388 -12.19 -1.74 -12.25
CA GLY A 388 -12.68 -2.84 -11.41
C GLY A 388 -14.18 -2.72 -11.09
N TYR A 389 -14.65 -1.49 -10.81
CA TYR A 389 -16.06 -1.19 -10.55
C TYR A 389 -16.95 -1.49 -11.76
N ILE A 390 -16.58 -0.99 -12.95
CA ILE A 390 -17.34 -1.16 -14.18
C ILE A 390 -17.28 -2.61 -14.65
N TYR A 391 -16.11 -3.24 -14.57
CA TYR A 391 -15.92 -4.64 -14.94
C TYR A 391 -16.84 -5.56 -14.13
N LYS A 392 -16.86 -5.41 -12.81
CA LYS A 392 -17.78 -6.14 -11.95
C LYS A 392 -19.24 -5.92 -12.33
N ARG A 393 -19.64 -4.67 -12.61
CA ARG A 393 -20.99 -4.32 -13.00
C ARG A 393 -21.41 -4.99 -14.30
N LEU A 394 -20.53 -5.02 -15.31
CA LEU A 394 -20.75 -5.71 -16.58
C LEU A 394 -20.87 -7.23 -16.40
N ARG A 395 -19.99 -7.83 -15.58
CA ARG A 395 -20.05 -9.27 -15.28
C ARG A 395 -21.35 -9.64 -14.55
N CYS A 396 -21.77 -8.88 -13.55
CA CYS A 396 -23.04 -9.11 -12.87
C CYS A 396 -24.25 -8.97 -13.79
N ALA A 397 -24.21 -8.07 -14.77
CA ALA A 397 -25.29 -7.90 -15.73
C ALA A 397 -25.37 -9.07 -16.71
N ASN A 398 -24.22 -9.59 -17.16
CA ASN A 398 -24.15 -10.68 -18.13
C ASN A 398 -24.36 -12.08 -17.50
N ASN A 399 -23.92 -12.25 -16.23
CA ASN A 399 -23.94 -13.53 -15.52
C ASN A 399 -24.45 -13.36 -14.07
N PRO A 400 -25.74 -13.10 -13.85
CA PRO A 400 -26.26 -12.75 -12.53
C PRO A 400 -26.16 -13.87 -11.48
N ASN A 401 -25.96 -15.13 -11.90
CA ASN A 401 -25.86 -16.29 -11.02
C ASN A 401 -24.42 -16.67 -10.64
N GLU A 402 -23.41 -15.98 -11.16
CA GLU A 402 -22.01 -16.24 -10.80
C GLU A 402 -21.68 -15.70 -9.39
N LYS A 403 -21.03 -16.53 -8.57
CA LYS A 403 -20.57 -16.12 -7.23
C LYS A 403 -19.37 -15.17 -7.30
N VAL A 404 -18.50 -15.37 -8.29
CA VAL A 404 -17.32 -14.53 -8.54
C VAL A 404 -17.62 -13.63 -9.72
N ASN A 405 -17.69 -12.34 -9.44
CA ASN A 405 -18.08 -11.33 -10.43
C ASN A 405 -16.94 -10.33 -10.73
N ASN A 406 -15.74 -10.58 -10.23
CA ASN A 406 -14.51 -9.94 -10.67
C ASN A 406 -13.38 -10.99 -10.61
N ASP A 407 -12.95 -11.44 -11.77
CA ASP A 407 -11.91 -12.44 -11.98
C ASP A 407 -10.59 -11.84 -12.50
N VAL A 408 -10.45 -10.50 -12.44
CA VAL A 408 -9.23 -9.73 -12.76
C VAL A 408 -8.83 -8.89 -11.53
N PRO A 409 -8.29 -9.53 -10.47
CA PRO A 409 -7.89 -8.82 -9.26
C PRO A 409 -6.65 -7.95 -9.50
N ILE A 410 -6.68 -6.73 -8.99
CA ILE A 410 -5.60 -5.74 -9.11
C ILE A 410 -5.05 -5.41 -7.72
N LEU A 411 -3.73 -5.45 -7.58
CA LEU A 411 -3.01 -5.00 -6.40
C LEU A 411 -2.27 -3.70 -6.73
N LEU A 412 -2.62 -2.62 -6.03
CA LEU A 412 -1.92 -1.34 -6.10
C LEU A 412 -0.92 -1.26 -4.95
N VAL A 413 0.34 -1.09 -5.29
CA VAL A 413 1.45 -1.03 -4.35
C VAL A 413 1.97 0.40 -4.29
N TYR A 414 1.89 1.03 -3.12
CA TYR A 414 2.38 2.39 -2.90
C TYR A 414 3.65 2.33 -2.04
N GLU A 415 4.78 2.53 -2.68
CA GLU A 415 6.06 2.71 -1.99
C GLU A 415 6.11 4.11 -1.39
N GLU A 416 6.62 4.25 -0.16
CA GLU A 416 6.59 5.48 0.63
C GLU A 416 5.21 6.17 0.67
N ALA A 417 4.18 5.38 1.02
CA ALA A 417 2.77 5.77 0.98
C ALA A 417 2.46 7.13 1.65
N HIS A 418 3.25 7.54 2.66
CA HIS A 418 3.11 8.85 3.31
C HIS A 418 3.33 10.04 2.36
N LYS A 419 3.95 9.84 1.19
CA LYS A 419 4.11 10.86 0.15
C LYS A 419 2.84 11.13 -0.64
N TYR A 420 1.93 10.16 -0.72
CA TYR A 420 0.70 10.24 -1.50
C TYR A 420 -0.53 10.48 -0.64
N VAL A 421 -0.54 9.93 0.56
CA VAL A 421 -1.68 9.95 1.47
C VAL A 421 -1.28 10.40 2.89
N PRO A 422 -0.67 11.58 3.01
CA PRO A 422 -0.24 12.06 4.32
C PRO A 422 -1.43 12.35 5.24
N ASN A 423 -1.20 12.26 6.54
CA ASN A 423 -2.12 12.74 7.57
C ASN A 423 -2.07 14.29 7.62
N SER A 424 -2.50 14.92 6.52
CA SER A 424 -2.46 16.36 6.30
C SER A 424 -3.69 16.79 5.51
N GLU A 425 -4.21 17.96 5.83
CA GLU A 425 -5.33 18.58 5.12
C GLU A 425 -4.87 19.59 4.05
N LEU A 426 -3.57 19.62 3.72
CA LEU A 426 -3.05 20.50 2.68
C LEU A 426 -3.65 20.14 1.32
N SER A 427 -4.09 21.15 0.58
CA SER A 427 -4.75 21.02 -0.73
C SER A 427 -3.96 20.21 -1.75
N LYS A 428 -2.62 20.32 -1.73
CA LYS A 428 -1.71 19.60 -2.65
C LYS A 428 -1.71 18.07 -2.57
N TYR A 429 -2.38 17.49 -1.58
CA TYR A 429 -2.52 16.02 -1.43
C TYR A 429 -3.96 15.55 -1.54
N ARG A 430 -4.89 16.46 -1.82
CA ARG A 430 -6.32 16.19 -1.73
C ARG A 430 -6.76 15.10 -2.70
N SER A 431 -6.40 15.22 -3.96
CA SER A 431 -6.86 14.28 -4.99
C SER A 431 -6.36 12.85 -4.75
N SER A 432 -5.06 12.66 -4.47
CA SER A 432 -4.52 11.32 -4.19
C SER A 432 -5.13 10.71 -2.92
N LYS A 433 -5.29 11.52 -1.85
CA LYS A 433 -5.91 11.08 -0.60
C LYS A 433 -7.34 10.61 -0.83
N VAL A 434 -8.17 11.40 -1.52
CA VAL A 434 -9.58 11.05 -1.81
C VAL A 434 -9.69 9.77 -2.64
N SER A 435 -8.91 9.66 -3.70
CA SER A 435 -8.93 8.48 -4.58
C SER A 435 -8.48 7.21 -3.86
N ILE A 436 -7.39 7.27 -3.10
CA ILE A 436 -6.86 6.10 -2.38
C ILE A 436 -7.74 5.74 -1.16
N GLU A 437 -8.31 6.72 -0.45
CA GLU A 437 -9.30 6.47 0.61
C GLU A 437 -10.55 5.74 0.10
N ARG A 438 -11.02 6.11 -1.08
CA ARG A 438 -12.12 5.39 -1.72
C ARG A 438 -11.77 3.94 -2.00
N ILE A 439 -10.58 3.69 -2.53
CA ILE A 439 -10.10 2.32 -2.76
C ILE A 439 -9.96 1.55 -1.44
N ALA A 440 -9.45 2.18 -0.39
CA ALA A 440 -9.32 1.56 0.93
C ALA A 440 -10.69 1.15 1.51
N LYS A 441 -11.73 1.96 1.33
CA LYS A 441 -13.08 1.70 1.83
C LYS A 441 -13.86 0.69 0.98
N GLU A 442 -13.70 0.72 -0.33
CA GLU A 442 -14.59 0.02 -1.27
C GLU A 442 -13.88 -0.96 -2.20
N GLY A 443 -12.58 -0.79 -2.46
CA GLY A 443 -11.81 -1.47 -3.52
C GLY A 443 -11.93 -2.98 -3.49
N ARG A 444 -11.91 -3.58 -2.30
CA ARG A 444 -12.04 -5.04 -2.12
C ARG A 444 -13.31 -5.62 -2.78
N LYS A 445 -14.39 -4.87 -2.79
CA LYS A 445 -15.65 -5.29 -3.42
C LYS A 445 -15.57 -5.34 -4.94
N TYR A 446 -14.57 -4.66 -5.50
CA TYR A 446 -14.37 -4.50 -6.94
C TYR A 446 -13.06 -5.13 -7.42
N GLY A 447 -12.43 -5.96 -6.59
CA GLY A 447 -11.20 -6.65 -6.92
C GLY A 447 -9.95 -5.75 -6.95
N VAL A 448 -9.99 -4.59 -6.29
CA VAL A 448 -8.85 -3.69 -6.18
C VAL A 448 -8.41 -3.57 -4.72
N THR A 449 -7.16 -3.92 -4.45
CA THR A 449 -6.59 -3.91 -3.10
C THR A 449 -5.31 -3.10 -3.03
N LEU A 450 -4.90 -2.74 -1.81
CA LEU A 450 -3.75 -1.88 -1.55
C LEU A 450 -2.67 -2.65 -0.79
N LEU A 451 -1.41 -2.41 -1.17
CA LEU A 451 -0.24 -2.68 -0.35
C LEU A 451 0.48 -1.35 -0.12
N LEU A 452 0.55 -0.92 1.13
CA LEU A 452 1.16 0.34 1.54
C LEU A 452 2.49 0.05 2.21
N ALA A 453 3.59 0.53 1.64
CA ALA A 453 4.90 0.48 2.26
C ALA A 453 5.29 1.87 2.77
N SER A 454 5.73 1.98 4.03
CA SER A 454 6.16 3.28 4.59
C SER A 454 7.17 3.13 5.72
N GLN A 455 8.10 4.08 5.77
CA GLN A 455 8.99 4.26 6.92
C GLN A 455 8.41 5.20 7.99
N ARG A 456 7.30 5.88 7.67
CA ARG A 456 6.62 6.84 8.54
C ARG A 456 5.12 6.56 8.65
N PRO A 457 4.75 5.48 9.33
CA PRO A 457 3.34 5.09 9.45
C PRO A 457 2.48 6.14 10.15
N SER A 458 3.03 6.91 11.08
CA SER A 458 2.32 7.99 11.78
C SER A 458 1.96 9.18 10.88
N GLU A 459 2.63 9.32 9.73
CA GLU A 459 2.34 10.38 8.75
C GLU A 459 1.28 9.96 7.72
N ILE A 460 0.83 8.70 7.70
CA ILE A 460 -0.21 8.21 6.78
C ILE A 460 -1.61 8.54 7.32
N SER A 461 -2.56 8.83 6.40
CA SER A 461 -3.98 8.98 6.74
C SER A 461 -4.48 7.81 7.59
N GLU A 462 -5.01 8.13 8.77
CA GLU A 462 -5.56 7.14 9.70
C GLU A 462 -6.72 6.35 9.07
N THR A 463 -7.52 7.03 8.26
CA THR A 463 -8.63 6.40 7.53
C THR A 463 -8.15 5.26 6.63
N ILE A 464 -7.05 5.44 5.92
CA ILE A 464 -6.51 4.43 5.00
C ILE A 464 -5.83 3.31 5.77
N PHE A 465 -4.99 3.68 6.74
CA PHE A 465 -4.17 2.73 7.46
C PHE A 465 -4.99 1.79 8.34
N SER A 466 -6.10 2.30 8.93
CA SER A 466 -7.06 1.48 9.70
C SER A 466 -7.85 0.46 8.86
N GLN A 467 -7.88 0.60 7.54
CA GLN A 467 -8.47 -0.38 6.64
C GLN A 467 -7.53 -1.55 6.29
N CYS A 468 -6.26 -1.45 6.67
CA CYS A 468 -5.33 -2.57 6.51
C CYS A 468 -5.65 -3.66 7.54
N SER A 469 -5.81 -4.88 7.04
CA SER A 469 -6.11 -6.05 7.89
C SER A 469 -4.90 -6.96 8.07
N ASN A 470 -3.83 -6.73 7.32
CA ASN A 470 -2.58 -7.48 7.41
C ASN A 470 -1.41 -6.50 7.57
N PHE A 471 -0.61 -6.72 8.60
CA PHE A 471 0.54 -5.87 8.92
C PHE A 471 1.83 -6.69 8.93
N ILE A 472 2.84 -6.14 8.28
CA ILE A 472 4.21 -6.61 8.29
C ILE A 472 5.03 -5.51 8.94
N ALA A 473 5.15 -5.56 10.27
CA ALA A 473 5.85 -4.54 11.04
C ALA A 473 7.31 -4.96 11.24
N MET A 474 8.20 -4.32 10.49
CA MET A 474 9.64 -4.49 10.60
C MET A 474 10.21 -3.58 11.69
N ARG A 475 11.53 -3.52 11.83
CA ARG A 475 12.17 -2.67 12.84
C ARG A 475 11.74 -1.21 12.72
N LEU A 476 11.14 -0.68 13.80
CA LEU A 476 10.77 0.73 13.94
C LEU A 476 11.60 1.35 15.07
N THR A 477 12.32 2.44 14.76
CA THR A 477 13.18 3.13 15.72
C THR A 477 12.56 4.39 16.31
N ASN A 478 11.63 5.03 15.57
CA ASN A 478 10.95 6.25 16.01
C ASN A 478 9.81 5.90 17.00
N PRO A 479 9.81 6.47 18.24
CA PRO A 479 8.76 6.20 19.23
C PRO A 479 7.34 6.61 18.78
N VAL A 480 7.19 7.67 17.97
CA VAL A 480 5.89 8.13 17.47
C VAL A 480 5.30 7.07 16.54
N ASP A 481 6.11 6.57 15.61
CA ASP A 481 5.71 5.52 14.67
C ASP A 481 5.39 4.20 15.38
N GLN A 482 6.19 3.84 16.38
CA GLN A 482 5.91 2.67 17.22
C GLN A 482 4.57 2.81 17.95
N GLY A 483 4.34 3.96 18.58
CA GLY A 483 3.09 4.26 19.30
C GLY A 483 1.87 4.23 18.38
N TYR A 484 2.03 4.71 17.14
CA TYR A 484 0.96 4.67 16.15
C TYR A 484 0.64 3.23 15.73
N VAL A 485 1.63 2.42 15.38
CA VAL A 485 1.44 1.01 15.00
C VAL A 485 0.86 0.21 16.16
N LYS A 486 1.31 0.45 17.40
CA LYS A 486 0.74 -0.19 18.61
C LYS A 486 -0.77 0.03 18.75
N LYS A 487 -1.26 1.23 18.47
CA LYS A 487 -2.71 1.55 18.55
C LYS A 487 -3.57 0.80 17.52
N LEU A 488 -2.98 0.38 16.41
CA LEU A 488 -3.68 -0.29 15.32
C LEU A 488 -3.66 -1.82 15.46
N LEU A 489 -2.74 -2.33 16.24
CA LEU A 489 -2.60 -3.76 16.50
C LEU A 489 -3.41 -4.16 17.76
N PRO A 490 -3.92 -5.40 17.82
CA PRO A 490 -4.65 -5.86 18.98
C PRO A 490 -3.81 -5.79 20.28
N ASP A 491 -4.40 -5.33 21.38
CA ASP A 491 -3.76 -5.24 22.69
C ASP A 491 -3.24 -6.60 23.19
N SER A 492 -3.87 -7.69 22.73
CA SER A 492 -3.46 -9.06 23.04
C SER A 492 -2.07 -9.47 22.54
N LEU A 493 -1.42 -8.62 21.74
CA LEU A 493 -0.05 -8.88 21.24
C LEU A 493 1.04 -8.58 22.28
N GLY A 494 0.71 -7.84 23.34
CA GLY A 494 1.57 -7.60 24.50
C GLY A 494 3.04 -7.33 24.14
N THR A 495 3.93 -8.14 24.70
CA THR A 495 5.39 -8.00 24.55
C THR A 495 5.91 -8.24 23.12
N LEU A 496 5.13 -8.89 22.23
CA LEU A 496 5.57 -9.07 20.83
C LEU A 496 5.71 -7.72 20.10
N ILE A 497 4.82 -6.78 20.42
CA ILE A 497 4.88 -5.44 19.83
C ILE A 497 6.14 -4.69 20.28
N ASP A 498 6.54 -4.85 21.52
CA ASP A 498 7.74 -4.19 22.06
C ASP A 498 9.04 -4.67 21.40
N LYS A 499 9.04 -5.89 20.85
CA LYS A 499 10.18 -6.43 20.10
C LYS A 499 10.41 -5.75 18.76
N MET A 500 9.47 -4.95 18.23
CA MET A 500 9.67 -4.22 16.96
C MET A 500 10.92 -3.33 16.96
N THR A 501 11.36 -2.86 18.12
CA THR A 501 12.58 -2.03 18.24
C THR A 501 13.86 -2.80 18.02
N SER A 502 13.86 -4.10 18.34
CA SER A 502 15.03 -4.98 18.36
C SER A 502 15.07 -5.98 17.19
N LEU A 503 14.11 -5.92 16.26
CA LEU A 503 14.11 -6.79 15.08
C LEU A 503 15.35 -6.58 14.22
N ARG A 504 15.88 -7.67 13.70
CA ARG A 504 17.01 -7.66 12.76
C ARG A 504 16.53 -7.22 11.37
N GLN A 505 17.47 -6.94 10.50
CA GLN A 505 17.17 -6.68 9.10
C GLN A 505 16.49 -7.92 8.46
N GLY A 506 15.36 -7.71 7.81
CA GLY A 506 14.56 -8.77 7.21
C GLY A 506 13.67 -9.53 8.20
N GLU A 507 13.75 -9.27 9.51
CA GLU A 507 12.77 -9.76 10.47
C GLU A 507 11.56 -8.84 10.52
N ALA A 508 10.37 -9.43 10.71
CA ALA A 508 9.12 -8.71 10.84
C ALA A 508 8.18 -9.37 11.84
N LEU A 509 7.38 -8.56 12.52
CA LEU A 509 6.18 -9.01 13.21
C LEU A 509 5.05 -9.09 12.18
N LEU A 510 4.58 -10.28 11.88
CA LEU A 510 3.49 -10.55 10.96
C LEU A 510 2.19 -10.71 11.74
N VAL A 511 1.21 -9.84 11.45
CA VAL A 511 -0.09 -9.78 12.16
C VAL A 511 -1.22 -9.59 11.15
N GLY A 512 -2.35 -10.24 11.37
CA GLY A 512 -3.55 -9.99 10.57
C GLY A 512 -4.48 -11.18 10.44
N GLU A 513 -5.51 -11.00 9.62
CA GLU A 513 -6.54 -12.02 9.39
C GLU A 513 -6.04 -13.19 8.52
N SER A 514 -4.96 -12.99 7.79
CA SER A 514 -4.40 -14.00 6.87
C SER A 514 -3.51 -15.01 7.57
N ILE A 515 -3.08 -14.75 8.81
CA ILE A 515 -2.20 -15.62 9.56
C ILE A 515 -2.92 -16.25 10.76
N VAL A 516 -2.46 -17.42 11.12
CA VAL A 516 -3.04 -18.18 12.24
C VAL A 516 -2.70 -17.52 13.56
N LEU A 517 -1.42 -17.19 13.74
CA LEU A 517 -0.91 -16.55 14.96
C LEU A 517 0.02 -15.39 14.61
N PRO A 518 -0.05 -14.27 15.33
CA PRO A 518 0.94 -13.22 15.26
C PRO A 518 2.33 -13.78 15.56
N SER A 519 3.30 -13.52 14.67
CA SER A 519 4.59 -14.19 14.73
C SER A 519 5.72 -13.27 14.29
N ILE A 520 6.88 -13.42 14.93
CA ILE A 520 8.13 -12.83 14.42
C ILE A 520 8.70 -13.79 13.39
N VAL A 521 8.80 -13.31 12.17
CA VAL A 521 9.24 -14.08 11.01
C VAL A 521 10.49 -13.49 10.40
N GLN A 522 11.31 -14.34 9.77
CA GLN A 522 12.35 -13.94 8.84
C GLN A 522 11.77 -14.01 7.43
N ILE A 523 11.76 -12.86 6.75
CA ILE A 523 11.33 -12.77 5.36
C ILE A 523 12.37 -13.43 4.44
N ASP A 524 11.91 -14.15 3.44
CA ASP A 524 12.76 -14.76 2.43
C ASP A 524 13.48 -13.67 1.62
N ARG A 525 14.64 -13.99 1.08
CA ARG A 525 15.38 -13.09 0.22
C ARG A 525 14.74 -13.03 -1.17
N CYS A 526 14.53 -11.83 -1.70
CA CYS A 526 14.14 -11.63 -3.09
C CYS A 526 15.34 -11.85 -4.03
N ASN A 527 15.06 -12.34 -5.22
CA ASN A 527 16.05 -12.47 -6.29
C ASN A 527 15.32 -12.36 -7.66
N PRO A 528 15.66 -11.35 -8.48
CA PRO A 528 16.64 -10.26 -8.25
C PRO A 528 16.24 -9.30 -7.13
N ALA A 529 17.20 -8.59 -6.58
CA ALA A 529 16.96 -7.61 -5.51
C ALA A 529 16.63 -6.21 -6.07
N PRO A 530 15.85 -5.39 -5.33
CA PRO A 530 15.68 -3.98 -5.66
C PRO A 530 16.99 -3.21 -5.45
N SER A 531 17.16 -2.09 -6.16
CA SER A 531 18.34 -1.22 -6.06
C SER A 531 18.26 -0.26 -4.87
N SER A 532 17.88 -0.77 -3.70
CA SER A 532 17.68 0.00 -2.47
C SER A 532 18.87 -0.08 -1.50
N ASN A 533 20.06 -0.36 -2.00
CA ASN A 533 21.26 -0.48 -1.17
C ASN A 533 21.78 0.91 -0.76
N ASP A 534 22.17 1.04 0.50
CA ASP A 534 22.87 2.21 0.99
C ASP A 534 24.21 2.37 0.25
N ILE A 535 24.54 3.60 -0.10
CA ILE A 535 25.83 3.92 -0.72
C ILE A 535 26.93 3.71 0.34
N PRO A 536 27.95 2.90 0.06
CA PRO A 536 29.03 2.65 1.02
C PRO A 536 30.01 3.84 1.06
N TYR A 537 29.56 4.96 1.63
CA TYR A 537 30.29 6.23 1.66
C TYR A 537 31.73 6.09 2.13
N TRP A 538 31.91 5.40 3.26
CA TRP A 538 33.24 5.28 3.86
C TRP A 538 34.22 4.49 2.99
N GLU A 539 33.74 3.51 2.26
CA GLU A 539 34.55 2.71 1.32
C GLU A 539 34.90 3.54 0.09
N LEU A 540 33.91 4.18 -0.50
CA LEU A 540 34.08 5.02 -1.69
C LEU A 540 34.96 6.25 -1.42
N TRP A 541 34.88 6.85 -0.23
CA TRP A 541 35.72 7.98 0.13
C TRP A 541 37.21 7.65 0.27
N LYS A 542 37.56 6.38 0.40
CA LYS A 542 38.96 5.94 0.42
C LYS A 542 39.53 5.68 -0.98
N GLU A 543 38.66 5.64 -1.99
CA GLU A 543 39.09 5.44 -3.37
C GLU A 543 39.69 6.69 -3.96
N GLU A 544 40.39 6.52 -5.09
CA GLU A 544 40.90 7.65 -5.86
C GLU A 544 39.78 8.58 -6.32
N TRP A 545 40.08 9.86 -6.43
CA TRP A 545 39.17 10.89 -6.96
C TRP A 545 38.62 10.46 -8.32
N ARG A 546 37.29 10.38 -8.44
CA ARG A 546 36.59 10.03 -9.68
C ARG A 546 36.17 11.28 -10.45
N ASP A 547 36.12 11.18 -11.76
CA ASP A 547 35.49 12.18 -12.61
C ASP A 547 33.99 12.26 -12.29
N MET A 548 33.49 13.48 -12.19
CA MET A 548 32.08 13.72 -11.83
C MET A 548 31.14 13.83 -13.03
N ASP A 549 31.64 13.61 -14.26
CA ASP A 549 30.86 13.55 -15.51
C ASP A 549 29.88 14.74 -15.69
N ILE A 550 30.33 15.93 -15.31
CA ILE A 550 29.51 17.15 -15.20
C ILE A 550 28.85 17.52 -16.54
N GLU A 551 29.52 17.28 -17.67
CA GLU A 551 28.97 17.57 -19.00
C GLU A 551 27.77 16.69 -19.34
N ALA A 552 27.83 15.37 -19.01
CA ALA A 552 26.73 14.45 -19.20
C ALA A 552 25.56 14.79 -18.28
N ILE A 553 25.84 15.11 -17.01
CA ILE A 553 24.84 15.55 -16.05
C ILE A 553 24.14 16.82 -16.51
N LYS A 554 24.89 17.81 -17.03
CA LYS A 554 24.34 19.04 -17.59
C LYS A 554 23.40 18.76 -18.77
N ALA A 555 23.82 17.88 -19.69
CA ALA A 555 23.00 17.51 -20.84
C ALA A 555 21.66 16.89 -20.43
N GLU A 556 21.69 16.04 -19.41
CA GLU A 556 20.48 15.42 -18.86
C GLU A 556 19.60 16.39 -18.07
N TRP A 557 20.22 17.32 -17.33
CA TRP A 557 19.49 18.36 -16.57
C TRP A 557 18.68 19.30 -17.46
N TYR A 558 19.17 19.57 -18.68
CA TYR A 558 18.50 20.48 -19.64
C TYR A 558 17.54 19.74 -20.60
N ARG A 559 17.44 18.43 -20.50
CA ARG A 559 16.39 17.66 -21.18
C ARG A 559 15.02 17.87 -20.54
#